data_c6ef6edf4d56b1e760207b504255bc43
#
_entry.id   c6ef6edf4d56b1e760207b504255bc43
#
_cell.length_a   1.000
_cell.length_b   1.000
_cell.length_c   1.000
_cell.angle_alpha   90.00
_cell.angle_beta   90.00
_cell.angle_gamma   90.00
#
_symmetry.space_group_name_H-M   'P 1'
#
loop_
_entity.id
_entity.type
_entity.pdbx_description
1 polymer ?
#
loop_
_entity_poly.entity_id
_entity_poly.type
_entity_poly.pdbx_seq_one_letter_code
_entity_poly.pdbx_strand_id
1 'polypeptide(L)'
;MEQRIVCRDFDGVDYDALHCFIERDGKVCAYLRAYKSDEGVKIGRVLTIPHGIGLGKRLMEAAMPKIKEAFGCDEITLHSQIQAEGFYEKLGFRRVGEVFLEEGIEHIKMRASVKTIDNRFS
;
A
#
# COMPACT_ATOMS: atom_id res chain seq x y z
N MET A 1 7.69 17.69 -16.85
CA MET A 1 7.26 17.26 -15.52
C MET A 1 7.71 15.83 -15.27
N GLU A 2 8.66 15.67 -14.39
CA GLU A 2 9.25 14.36 -14.11
C GLU A 2 8.55 13.66 -12.96
N GLN A 3 8.15 12.43 -13.18
CA GLN A 3 7.51 11.61 -12.18
C GLN A 3 8.26 10.29 -12.06
N ARG A 4 8.73 9.97 -10.87
CA ARG A 4 9.47 8.74 -10.60
C ARG A 4 8.79 7.94 -9.52
N ILE A 5 8.80 6.63 -9.71
CA ILE A 5 8.32 5.70 -8.68
C ILE A 5 9.54 4.94 -8.18
N VAL A 6 9.79 5.04 -6.88
CA VAL A 6 10.95 4.43 -6.23
C VAL A 6 10.48 3.53 -5.10
N CYS A 7 10.97 2.29 -5.09
CA CYS A 7 10.74 1.37 -3.97
C CYS A 7 12.10 0.89 -3.49
N ARG A 8 12.36 1.05 -2.20
CA ARG A 8 13.67 0.65 -1.66
C ARG A 8 13.56 0.27 -0.20
N ASP A 9 14.51 -0.57 0.22
CA ASP A 9 14.68 -0.93 1.63
C ASP A 9 15.27 0.27 2.37
N PHE A 10 14.89 0.39 3.62
CA PHE A 10 15.43 1.46 4.46
C PHE A 10 16.70 0.96 5.12
N ASP A 11 17.83 1.59 4.83
CA ASP A 11 19.14 1.15 5.31
C ASP A 11 19.25 1.19 6.82
N GLY A 12 19.57 0.04 7.40
CA GLY A 12 20.08 -0.05 8.75
C GLY A 12 19.10 -0.01 9.90
N VAL A 13 17.87 0.42 9.70
CA VAL A 13 16.93 0.58 10.81
C VAL A 13 15.73 -0.35 10.72
N ASP A 14 15.32 -0.72 9.51
CA ASP A 14 14.09 -1.46 9.31
C ASP A 14 14.29 -2.48 8.18
N TYR A 15 14.93 -3.59 8.51
CA TYR A 15 15.23 -4.63 7.53
C TYR A 15 14.00 -5.30 6.94
N ASP A 16 12.87 -5.19 7.63
CA ASP A 16 11.64 -5.86 7.23
C ASP A 16 10.63 -4.92 6.58
N ALA A 17 11.07 -3.75 6.17
CA ALA A 17 10.18 -2.77 5.55
C ALA A 17 10.66 -2.37 4.16
N LEU A 18 9.68 -2.15 3.28
CA LEU A 18 9.91 -1.62 1.94
C LEU A 18 9.16 -0.30 1.84
N HIS A 19 9.85 0.73 1.40
CA HIS A 19 9.28 2.06 1.24
C HIS A 19 9.13 2.38 -0.23
N CYS A 20 7.91 2.67 -0.65
CA CYS A 20 7.63 3.02 -2.04
C CYS A 20 7.04 4.42 -2.09
N PHE A 21 7.50 5.23 -3.02
CA PHE A 21 7.01 6.58 -3.14
C PHE A 21 7.04 7.08 -4.57
N ILE A 22 6.21 8.06 -4.85
CA ILE A 22 6.20 8.76 -6.13
C ILE A 22 6.81 10.14 -5.89
N GLU A 23 7.84 10.42 -6.68
CA GLU A 23 8.53 11.70 -6.65
C GLU A 23 8.16 12.49 -7.90
N ARG A 24 7.82 13.74 -7.72
CA ARG A 24 7.38 14.60 -8.80
C ARG A 24 8.05 15.96 -8.62
N ASP A 25 8.89 16.34 -9.59
CA ASP A 25 9.65 17.58 -9.54
C ASP A 25 10.47 17.72 -8.25
N GLY A 26 11.05 16.60 -7.80
CA GLY A 26 11.89 16.58 -6.60
C GLY A 26 11.14 16.49 -5.29
N LYS A 27 9.81 16.36 -5.32
CA LYS A 27 9.00 16.27 -4.10
C LYS A 27 8.25 14.96 -4.04
N VAL A 28 8.16 14.38 -2.84
CA VAL A 28 7.39 13.16 -2.63
C VAL A 28 5.91 13.51 -2.60
N CYS A 29 5.15 12.93 -3.52
CA CYS A 29 3.72 13.20 -3.66
C CYS A 29 2.85 12.03 -3.20
N ALA A 30 3.43 10.83 -3.09
CA ALA A 30 2.72 9.67 -2.60
C ALA A 30 3.72 8.75 -1.92
N TYR A 31 3.26 8.04 -0.89
CA TYR A 31 4.14 7.20 -0.09
C TYR A 31 3.36 6.03 0.49
N LEU A 32 3.99 4.85 0.51
CA LEU A 32 3.48 3.74 1.28
C LEU A 32 4.64 2.97 1.90
N ARG A 33 4.34 2.23 2.95
CA ARG A 33 5.31 1.39 3.62
C ARG A 33 4.72 -0.02 3.72
N ALA A 34 5.49 -1.02 3.31
CA ALA A 34 5.11 -2.42 3.46
C ALA A 34 6.09 -3.08 4.42
N TYR A 35 5.59 -3.94 5.30
CA TYR A 35 6.43 -4.58 6.31
C TYR A 35 5.85 -5.93 6.72
N LYS A 36 6.72 -6.79 7.25
CA LYS A 36 6.29 -8.08 7.78
C LYS A 36 5.69 -7.90 9.18
N SER A 37 4.59 -8.59 9.42
CA SER A 37 3.95 -8.64 10.73
C SER A 37 3.63 -10.09 11.07
N ASP A 38 3.10 -10.34 12.27
CA ASP A 38 2.68 -11.67 12.68
C ASP A 38 1.59 -12.25 11.79
N GLU A 39 0.84 -11.39 11.12
CA GLU A 39 -0.24 -11.79 10.23
C GLU A 39 0.17 -11.81 8.76
N GLY A 40 1.46 -11.68 8.47
CA GLY A 40 1.97 -11.62 7.11
C GLY A 40 2.41 -10.21 6.75
N VAL A 41 2.42 -9.91 5.45
CA VAL A 41 2.86 -8.59 4.99
C VAL A 41 1.73 -7.59 5.08
N LYS A 42 2.01 -6.45 5.68
CA LYS A 42 1.05 -5.36 5.84
C LYS A 42 1.51 -4.11 5.13
N ILE A 43 0.56 -3.36 4.58
CA ILE A 43 0.82 -2.01 4.12
C ILE A 43 0.39 -1.07 5.23
N GLY A 44 1.36 -0.28 5.73
CA GLY A 44 1.08 0.83 6.62
C GLY A 44 1.20 2.12 5.83
N ARG A 45 0.54 3.15 6.29
CA ARG A 45 0.64 4.51 5.74
C ARG A 45 0.64 4.63 4.22
N VAL A 46 -0.54 4.82 3.66
CA VAL A 46 -0.65 5.23 2.27
C VAL A 46 -1.04 6.71 2.27
N LEU A 47 -0.13 7.54 1.82
CA LEU A 47 -0.31 8.99 1.81
C LEU A 47 -0.19 9.54 0.39
N THR A 48 -1.06 10.46 0.03
CA THR A 48 -1.01 11.11 -1.28
C THR A 48 -1.25 12.60 -1.13
N ILE A 49 -0.46 13.41 -1.85
CA ILE A 49 -0.55 14.86 -1.91
C ILE A 49 -0.30 15.29 -3.34
N PRO A 50 -1.22 15.94 -4.03
CA PRO A 50 -2.59 16.26 -3.65
C PRO A 50 -3.54 15.07 -3.82
N HIS A 51 -4.68 15.14 -3.16
CA HIS A 51 -5.68 14.09 -3.27
C HIS A 51 -6.40 14.15 -4.62
N GLY A 52 -6.93 13.01 -5.05
CA GLY A 52 -7.84 12.96 -6.17
C GLY A 52 -7.23 12.92 -7.57
N ILE A 53 -5.90 12.84 -7.69
CA ILE A 53 -5.25 12.78 -9.01
C ILE A 53 -4.73 11.38 -9.36
N GLY A 54 -5.22 10.36 -8.66
CA GLY A 54 -4.90 8.97 -8.97
C GLY A 54 -3.51 8.51 -8.55
N LEU A 55 -2.80 9.28 -7.73
CA LEU A 55 -1.46 8.90 -7.30
C LEU A 55 -1.44 7.67 -6.41
N GLY A 56 -2.46 7.52 -5.56
CA GLY A 56 -2.58 6.35 -4.70
C GLY A 56 -2.68 5.07 -5.50
N LYS A 57 -3.50 5.09 -6.52
CA LYS A 57 -3.68 3.94 -7.42
C LYS A 57 -2.37 3.62 -8.13
N ARG A 58 -1.69 4.61 -8.69
CA ARG A 58 -0.42 4.41 -9.38
C ARG A 58 0.65 3.85 -8.46
N LEU A 59 0.70 4.37 -7.23
CA LEU A 59 1.67 3.89 -6.26
C LEU A 59 1.40 2.43 -5.90
N MET A 60 0.15 2.07 -5.65
CA MET A 60 -0.22 0.70 -5.33
C MET A 60 0.11 -0.25 -6.48
N GLU A 61 -0.23 0.13 -7.71
CA GLU A 61 0.06 -0.68 -8.89
C GLU A 61 1.55 -0.96 -9.04
N ALA A 62 2.37 0.06 -8.82
CA ALA A 62 3.81 -0.08 -8.95
C ALA A 62 4.43 -0.83 -7.77
N ALA A 63 3.88 -0.66 -6.58
CA ALA A 63 4.45 -1.25 -5.37
C ALA A 63 4.16 -2.74 -5.23
N MET A 64 2.99 -3.21 -5.68
CA MET A 64 2.60 -4.61 -5.46
C MET A 64 3.62 -5.62 -5.98
N PRO A 65 4.11 -5.53 -7.23
CA PRO A 65 5.12 -6.47 -7.70
C PRO A 65 6.41 -6.41 -6.88
N LYS A 66 6.79 -5.21 -6.45
CA LYS A 66 8.00 -5.03 -5.66
C LYS A 66 7.85 -5.63 -4.25
N ILE A 67 6.67 -5.50 -3.66
CA ILE A 67 6.38 -6.10 -2.36
C ILE A 67 6.43 -7.63 -2.48
N LYS A 68 5.83 -8.16 -3.52
CA LYS A 68 5.85 -9.61 -3.76
C LYS A 68 7.28 -10.11 -3.91
N GLU A 69 8.09 -9.40 -4.67
CA GLU A 69 9.49 -9.77 -4.89
C GLU A 69 10.30 -9.69 -3.60
N ALA A 70 10.11 -8.62 -2.83
CA ALA A 70 10.88 -8.39 -1.62
C ALA A 70 10.55 -9.37 -0.50
N PHE A 71 9.28 -9.74 -0.34
CA PHE A 71 8.83 -10.55 0.78
C PHE A 71 8.41 -11.97 0.39
N GLY A 72 8.28 -12.26 -0.88
CA GLY A 72 7.82 -13.57 -1.35
C GLY A 72 6.41 -13.91 -0.88
N CYS A 73 5.56 -12.91 -0.69
CA CYS A 73 4.23 -13.11 -0.15
C CYS A 73 3.17 -13.30 -1.22
N ASP A 74 2.09 -13.98 -0.86
CA ASP A 74 0.94 -14.17 -1.74
C ASP A 74 -0.21 -13.23 -1.39
N GLU A 75 -0.25 -12.76 -0.17
CA GLU A 75 -1.33 -11.92 0.32
C GLU A 75 -0.78 -10.69 1.05
N ILE A 76 -1.51 -9.59 0.94
CA ILE A 76 -1.17 -8.34 1.59
C ILE A 76 -2.38 -7.84 2.37
N THR A 77 -2.14 -7.37 3.58
CA THR A 77 -3.17 -6.88 4.48
C THR A 77 -2.95 -5.40 4.75
N LEU A 78 -4.03 -4.67 4.95
CA LEU A 78 -3.96 -3.28 5.39
C LEU A 78 -5.15 -2.96 6.28
N HIS A 79 -5.02 -1.85 7.01
CA HIS A 79 -6.11 -1.30 7.81
C HIS A 79 -6.61 -0.05 7.11
N SER A 80 -7.81 -0.11 6.56
CA SER A 80 -8.38 1.00 5.81
C SER A 80 -9.33 1.79 6.68
N GLN A 81 -9.25 3.11 6.59
CA GLN A 81 -10.31 3.94 7.13
C GLN A 81 -11.58 3.63 6.35
N ILE A 82 -12.72 3.73 7.02
CA ILE A 82 -14.00 3.33 6.39
C ILE A 82 -14.26 4.10 5.09
N GLN A 83 -13.97 5.37 5.07
CA GLN A 83 -14.20 6.19 3.88
C GLN A 83 -13.27 5.84 2.70
N ALA A 84 -12.17 5.15 2.97
CA ALA A 84 -11.23 4.75 1.93
C ALA A 84 -11.45 3.32 1.45
N GLU A 85 -12.37 2.60 2.05
CA GLU A 85 -12.62 1.19 1.73
C GLU A 85 -12.92 0.97 0.23
N GLY A 86 -13.72 1.83 -0.36
CA GLY A 86 -14.07 1.71 -1.78
C GLY A 86 -12.87 1.80 -2.71
N PHE A 87 -11.90 2.64 -2.34
CA PHE A 87 -10.66 2.76 -3.10
C PHE A 87 -9.91 1.43 -3.14
N TYR A 88 -9.77 0.79 -1.97
CA TYR A 88 -9.04 -0.47 -1.89
C TYR A 88 -9.83 -1.63 -2.50
N GLU A 89 -11.14 -1.61 -2.43
CA GLU A 89 -11.96 -2.63 -3.09
C GLU A 89 -11.73 -2.64 -4.59
N LYS A 90 -11.60 -1.48 -5.19
CA LYS A 90 -11.34 -1.37 -6.62
C LYS A 90 -9.98 -1.94 -7.00
N LEU A 91 -9.06 -1.99 -6.06
CA LEU A 91 -7.74 -2.56 -6.29
C LEU A 91 -7.70 -4.08 -6.05
N GLY A 92 -8.80 -4.65 -5.55
CA GLY A 92 -8.87 -6.09 -5.32
C GLY A 92 -8.81 -6.49 -3.85
N PHE A 93 -8.79 -5.53 -2.95
CA PHE A 93 -8.84 -5.83 -1.52
C PHE A 93 -10.25 -6.13 -1.08
N ARG A 94 -10.37 -7.01 -0.08
CA ARG A 94 -11.65 -7.39 0.49
C ARG A 94 -11.62 -7.23 1.99
N ARG A 95 -12.75 -6.84 2.54
CA ARG A 95 -12.95 -6.69 3.96
C ARG A 95 -12.75 -8.01 4.70
N VAL A 96 -12.02 -7.98 5.80
CA VAL A 96 -11.79 -9.15 6.66
C VAL A 96 -12.11 -8.76 8.09
N GLY A 97 -13.13 -9.38 8.68
CA GLY A 97 -13.50 -9.10 10.06
C GLY A 97 -14.44 -7.93 10.21
N GLU A 98 -14.39 -7.30 11.35
CA GLU A 98 -15.32 -6.24 11.74
C GLU A 98 -14.62 -4.89 11.88
N VAL A 99 -15.42 -3.83 11.88
CA VAL A 99 -14.93 -2.48 12.11
C VAL A 99 -14.30 -2.38 13.49
N PHE A 100 -13.18 -1.71 13.59
CA PHE A 100 -12.49 -1.48 14.86
C PHE A 100 -11.98 -0.04 14.91
N LEU A 101 -11.61 0.40 16.10
CA LEU A 101 -11.08 1.74 16.28
C LEU A 101 -9.55 1.69 16.30
N GLU A 102 -8.93 2.56 15.52
CA GLU A 102 -7.49 2.75 15.51
C GLU A 102 -7.25 4.24 15.65
N GLU A 103 -6.60 4.63 16.74
CA GLU A 103 -6.40 6.05 17.06
C GLU A 103 -7.71 6.85 17.06
N GLY A 104 -8.80 6.22 17.54
CA GLY A 104 -10.10 6.85 17.62
C GLY A 104 -10.86 6.96 16.32
N ILE A 105 -10.34 6.39 15.24
CA ILE A 105 -10.96 6.44 13.92
C ILE A 105 -11.39 5.03 13.51
N GLU A 106 -12.59 4.92 12.94
CA GLU A 106 -13.09 3.62 12.47
C GLU A 106 -12.28 3.10 11.29
N HIS A 107 -11.81 1.87 11.43
CA HIS A 107 -11.03 1.17 10.40
C HIS A 107 -11.62 -0.20 10.14
N ILE A 108 -11.30 -0.76 8.99
CA ILE A 108 -11.61 -2.13 8.64
C ILE A 108 -10.36 -2.78 8.05
N LYS A 109 -10.09 -4.01 8.49
CA LYS A 109 -8.99 -4.78 7.96
C LYS A 109 -9.35 -5.28 6.57
N MET A 110 -8.44 -5.14 5.62
CA MET A 110 -8.66 -5.60 4.26
C MET A 110 -7.48 -6.44 3.79
N ARG A 111 -7.75 -7.38 2.93
CA ARG A 111 -6.74 -8.31 2.42
C ARG A 111 -6.92 -8.50 0.92
N ALA A 112 -5.81 -8.65 0.21
CA ALA A 112 -5.83 -8.96 -1.21
C ALA A 112 -4.75 -9.96 -1.54
N SER A 113 -5.01 -10.76 -2.58
CA SER A 113 -3.98 -11.60 -3.17
C SER A 113 -3.15 -10.73 -4.10
N VAL A 114 -1.85 -10.79 -3.97
CA VAL A 114 -0.94 -10.05 -4.84
C VAL A 114 -1.16 -10.46 -6.29
N LYS A 115 -1.42 -11.73 -6.51
CA LYS A 115 -1.66 -12.28 -7.85
C LYS A 115 -2.89 -11.65 -8.51
N THR A 116 -3.93 -11.42 -7.72
CA THR A 116 -5.16 -10.79 -8.22
C THR A 116 -4.89 -9.35 -8.64
N ILE A 117 -4.12 -8.63 -7.84
CA ILE A 117 -3.76 -7.24 -8.14
C ILE A 117 -2.92 -7.17 -9.42
N ASP A 118 -1.91 -8.04 -9.54
CA ASP A 118 -1.06 -8.09 -10.74
C ASP A 118 -1.89 -8.32 -12.01
N ASN A 119 -2.87 -9.22 -11.94
CA ASN A 119 -3.70 -9.53 -13.09
C ASN A 119 -4.59 -8.37 -13.53
N ARG A 120 -4.94 -7.49 -12.61
CA ARG A 120 -5.75 -6.32 -12.93
C ARG A 120 -5.00 -5.29 -13.77
N PHE A 121 -3.69 -5.25 -13.60
CA PHE A 121 -2.86 -4.19 -14.19
C PHE A 121 -1.86 -4.69 -15.24
N SER A 122 -1.89 -5.97 -15.51
CA SER A 122 -1.01 -6.55 -16.53
C SER A 122 -1.58 -6.45 -17.92
#